data_7abd0966b531e7c9f86094fb662cfe29
#
_entry.id   7abd0966b531e7c9f86094fb662cfe29
#
_cell.length_a   1.000
_cell.length_b   1.000
_cell.length_c   1.000
_cell.angle_alpha   90.00
_cell.angle_beta   90.00
_cell.angle_gamma   90.00
#
_symmetry.space_group_name_H-M   'P 1'
#
loop_
_entity.id
_entity.type
_entity.pdbx_description
1 polymer ?
#
loop_
_entity_poly.entity_id
_entity_poly.type
_entity_poly.pdbx_seq_one_letter_code
_entity_poly.pdbx_strand_id
1 'polypeptide(L)'
;YTEVLRHGGGGVGQTPDYWDNAYFDGSYWHNGTPEAVEGFCTDVFFNYAKKFVKQQKAKGQPFLAYIATNAPHGPMHAPEESSEPYKDQNVNLANFFGMIANIDDNVGKFRRFLDNEGLTDNTIFIFTTDNGTSSGAGVFNDGMRGKKGSQYDGGHRVPFFLHWPKGELTGGYDVEPITSYVDVVPTLIDLCDLNPPTGVKFDGVSIQPLLDGKIDADWPDRMLVTDSQRVKDPIKWKSSAVMTSQWRLVDGKELYAIKQDPGQTNNLADQNPKVFNRMRNFYESWWSELEPTFSNATAIYLGHPKDNPARLTSHDWITTGSTPWNQSHIRRAVTGKGNTGFWNVQVHQAGTYQIRLRRWPEESDLAINASLEPGASVPGAKAYRTAAGQGINPNQASLKIAGQEMEKEVKPGDKEVIFEVKLPAGKTRMSALFLSADGQQHGAYYAYVTKKKN
;
A
#
# COMPACT_ATOMS: atom_id res chain seq x y z
N TYR A 1 -6.26 -15.72 1.23
CA TYR A 1 -7.30 -15.46 0.22
C TYR A 1 -7.34 -16.62 -0.77
N THR A 2 -8.55 -16.99 -1.21
CA THR A 2 -8.79 -18.05 -2.21
C THR A 2 -8.72 -17.52 -3.63
N GLU A 3 -8.92 -16.21 -3.81
CA GLU A 3 -8.80 -15.50 -5.08
C GLU A 3 -8.21 -14.11 -4.84
N VAL A 4 -7.26 -13.71 -5.68
CA VAL A 4 -6.57 -12.42 -5.58
C VAL A 4 -6.39 -11.82 -6.96
N LEU A 5 -6.97 -10.67 -7.21
CA LEU A 5 -6.69 -9.83 -8.38
C LEU A 5 -6.07 -8.52 -7.90
N ARG A 6 -4.87 -8.16 -8.35
CA ARG A 6 -4.16 -6.98 -7.83
C ARG A 6 -3.18 -6.40 -8.83
N HIS A 7 -2.84 -5.13 -8.66
CA HIS A 7 -1.56 -4.61 -9.11
C HIS A 7 -0.39 -5.25 -8.33
N GLY A 8 0.81 -5.13 -8.82
CA GLY A 8 1.98 -5.68 -8.15
C GLY A 8 2.35 -4.95 -6.86
N GLY A 9 2.11 -3.63 -6.80
CA GLY A 9 2.31 -2.76 -5.64
C GLY A 9 1.02 -2.11 -5.17
N GLY A 10 1.11 -1.15 -4.25
CA GLY A 10 -0.05 -0.41 -3.73
C GLY A 10 -0.62 0.61 -4.72
N GLY A 11 0.07 0.94 -5.80
CA GLY A 11 -0.37 1.91 -6.81
C GLY A 11 0.01 1.51 -8.22
N VAL A 12 -0.66 2.13 -9.18
CA VAL A 12 -0.43 1.90 -10.60
C VAL A 12 0.95 2.41 -11.01
N GLY A 13 1.71 1.59 -11.74
CA GLY A 13 3.03 1.91 -12.25
C GLY A 13 4.15 1.92 -11.22
N GLN A 14 3.95 1.29 -10.07
CA GLN A 14 5.05 0.97 -9.14
C GLN A 14 5.93 -0.15 -9.71
N THR A 15 7.17 -0.29 -9.22
CA THR A 15 8.11 -1.28 -9.78
C THR A 15 7.66 -2.74 -9.65
N PRO A 16 6.87 -3.17 -8.64
CA PRO A 16 6.30 -4.52 -8.62
C PRO A 16 5.09 -4.70 -9.54
N ASP A 17 4.50 -3.63 -10.06
CA ASP A 17 3.36 -3.70 -10.98
C ASP A 17 3.78 -4.29 -12.34
N TYR A 18 2.81 -4.77 -13.11
CA TYR A 18 3.06 -5.16 -14.49
C TYR A 18 3.59 -3.95 -15.27
N TRP A 19 4.54 -4.20 -16.17
CA TRP A 19 5.21 -3.10 -16.85
C TRP A 19 4.24 -2.29 -17.70
N ASP A 20 4.35 -0.98 -17.57
CA ASP A 20 3.59 0.02 -18.31
C ASP A 20 2.08 0.06 -18.04
N ASN A 21 1.62 -0.54 -16.95
CA ASN A 21 0.23 -0.44 -16.51
C ASN A 21 -0.20 1.01 -16.32
N ALA A 22 -1.47 1.28 -16.69
CA ALA A 22 -2.22 2.50 -16.43
C ALA A 22 -3.52 2.17 -15.70
N TYR A 23 -4.38 3.17 -15.47
CA TYR A 23 -5.71 2.95 -14.90
C TYR A 23 -6.70 2.31 -15.86
N PHE A 24 -6.39 2.29 -17.16
CA PHE A 24 -7.21 1.70 -18.21
C PHE A 24 -6.46 0.55 -18.86
N ASP A 25 -7.19 -0.49 -19.22
CA ASP A 25 -6.74 -1.60 -20.06
C ASP A 25 -5.41 -2.21 -19.58
N GLY A 26 -5.31 -2.41 -18.27
CA GLY A 26 -4.10 -2.90 -17.61
C GLY A 26 -3.96 -4.42 -17.61
N SER A 27 -2.80 -4.89 -17.15
CA SER A 27 -2.57 -6.30 -16.81
C SER A 27 -2.43 -6.45 -15.30
N TYR A 28 -3.25 -7.30 -14.70
CA TYR A 28 -3.26 -7.54 -13.26
C TYR A 28 -2.73 -8.92 -12.91
N TRP A 29 -2.20 -9.06 -11.72
CA TRP A 29 -1.79 -10.35 -11.18
C TRP A 29 -3.03 -11.06 -10.62
N HIS A 30 -3.57 -12.02 -11.38
CA HIS A 30 -4.68 -12.88 -10.97
C HIS A 30 -4.12 -14.21 -10.45
N ASN A 31 -4.18 -14.43 -9.15
CA ASN A 31 -3.60 -15.60 -8.49
C ASN A 31 -2.12 -15.84 -8.87
N GLY A 32 -1.37 -14.75 -9.04
CA GLY A 32 0.04 -14.79 -9.39
C GLY A 32 0.37 -14.86 -10.88
N THR A 33 -0.64 -14.95 -11.75
CA THR A 33 -0.47 -14.96 -13.22
C THR A 33 -0.96 -13.64 -13.80
N PRO A 34 -0.22 -13.01 -14.75
CA PRO A 34 -0.70 -11.80 -15.41
C PRO A 34 -1.95 -12.08 -16.25
N GLU A 35 -2.96 -11.24 -16.10
CA GLU A 35 -4.21 -11.28 -16.87
C GLU A 35 -4.49 -9.88 -17.41
N ALA A 36 -4.56 -9.76 -18.75
CA ALA A 36 -4.94 -8.51 -19.39
C ALA A 36 -6.46 -8.30 -19.27
N VAL A 37 -6.86 -7.10 -18.93
CA VAL A 37 -8.26 -6.71 -18.76
C VAL A 37 -8.55 -5.41 -19.49
N GLU A 38 -9.82 -5.20 -19.86
CA GLU A 38 -10.31 -3.99 -20.51
C GLU A 38 -11.04 -3.11 -19.50
N GLY A 39 -10.98 -1.79 -19.68
CA GLY A 39 -11.70 -0.79 -18.94
C GLY A 39 -10.93 -0.19 -17.76
N PHE A 40 -11.65 0.61 -16.98
CA PHE A 40 -11.10 1.34 -15.84
C PHE A 40 -10.90 0.42 -14.63
N CYS A 41 -9.77 0.52 -13.95
CA CYS A 41 -9.35 -0.45 -12.95
C CYS A 41 -10.33 -0.62 -11.77
N THR A 42 -10.99 0.46 -11.34
CA THR A 42 -12.01 0.39 -10.29
C THR A 42 -13.19 -0.48 -10.73
N ASP A 43 -13.69 -0.27 -11.95
CA ASP A 43 -14.79 -1.07 -12.51
C ASP A 43 -14.40 -2.56 -12.61
N VAL A 44 -13.15 -2.83 -13.02
CA VAL A 44 -12.60 -4.19 -13.09
C VAL A 44 -12.63 -4.87 -11.72
N PHE A 45 -12.12 -4.22 -10.66
CA PHE A 45 -12.12 -4.82 -9.33
C PHE A 45 -13.52 -5.13 -8.82
N PHE A 46 -14.48 -4.21 -8.99
CA PHE A 46 -15.86 -4.46 -8.59
C PHE A 46 -16.53 -5.57 -9.42
N ASN A 47 -16.23 -5.67 -10.72
CA ASN A 47 -16.75 -6.73 -11.56
C ASN A 47 -16.19 -8.12 -11.17
N TYR A 48 -14.92 -8.21 -10.82
CA TYR A 48 -14.34 -9.46 -10.29
C TYR A 48 -14.93 -9.83 -8.93
N ALA A 49 -15.15 -8.85 -8.04
CA ALA A 49 -15.82 -9.08 -6.77
C ALA A 49 -17.25 -9.63 -6.96
N LYS A 50 -18.03 -9.09 -7.91
CA LYS A 50 -19.37 -9.62 -8.25
C LYS A 50 -19.29 -11.08 -8.74
N LYS A 51 -18.32 -11.41 -9.62
CA LYS A 51 -18.12 -12.78 -10.08
C LYS A 51 -17.80 -13.73 -8.91
N PHE A 52 -16.88 -13.32 -8.05
CA PHE A 52 -16.50 -14.09 -6.86
C PHE A 52 -17.70 -14.33 -5.93
N VAL A 53 -18.46 -13.30 -5.60
CA VAL A 53 -19.65 -13.40 -4.73
C VAL A 53 -20.67 -14.36 -5.31
N LYS A 54 -20.96 -14.28 -6.63
CA LYS A 54 -21.86 -15.24 -7.31
C LYS A 54 -21.38 -16.68 -7.19
N GLN A 55 -20.07 -16.90 -7.35
CA GLN A 55 -19.48 -18.24 -7.22
C GLN A 55 -19.65 -18.81 -5.80
N GLN A 56 -19.41 -17.96 -4.76
CA GLN A 56 -19.57 -18.41 -3.38
C GLN A 56 -21.04 -18.68 -3.04
N LYS A 57 -21.95 -17.80 -3.49
CA LYS A 57 -23.40 -18.00 -3.35
C LYS A 57 -23.85 -19.33 -3.98
N ALA A 58 -23.40 -19.62 -5.21
CA ALA A 58 -23.73 -20.88 -5.91
C ALA A 58 -23.22 -22.12 -5.17
N LYS A 59 -22.16 -22.01 -4.39
CA LYS A 59 -21.60 -23.07 -3.55
C LYS A 59 -22.24 -23.13 -2.15
N GLY A 60 -23.12 -22.18 -1.80
CA GLY A 60 -23.68 -22.06 -0.45
C GLY A 60 -22.62 -21.73 0.61
N GLN A 61 -21.54 -21.06 0.21
CA GLN A 61 -20.43 -20.75 1.11
C GLN A 61 -20.43 -19.26 1.52
N PRO A 62 -20.12 -18.94 2.79
CA PRO A 62 -19.87 -17.57 3.19
C PRO A 62 -18.65 -17.01 2.47
N PHE A 63 -18.57 -15.68 2.35
CA PHE A 63 -17.46 -15.01 1.69
C PHE A 63 -16.97 -13.80 2.47
N LEU A 64 -15.69 -13.47 2.27
CA LEU A 64 -15.08 -12.18 2.58
C LEU A 64 -14.54 -11.60 1.28
N ALA A 65 -15.05 -10.46 0.84
CA ALA A 65 -14.56 -9.71 -0.31
C ALA A 65 -13.90 -8.40 0.16
N TYR A 66 -12.58 -8.29 -0.01
CA TYR A 66 -11.83 -7.07 0.27
C TYR A 66 -11.49 -6.38 -1.04
N ILE A 67 -12.19 -5.27 -1.33
CA ILE A 67 -12.05 -4.51 -2.59
C ILE A 67 -11.22 -3.28 -2.31
N ALA A 68 -9.90 -3.39 -2.47
CA ALA A 68 -8.95 -2.31 -2.28
C ALA A 68 -8.68 -1.60 -3.61
N THR A 69 -9.38 -0.49 -3.87
CA THR A 69 -9.20 0.28 -5.09
C THR A 69 -7.89 1.07 -5.09
N ASN A 70 -7.25 1.22 -6.26
CA ASN A 70 -6.12 2.14 -6.42
C ASN A 70 -6.59 3.60 -6.50
N ALA A 71 -7.77 3.85 -7.08
CA ALA A 71 -8.40 5.16 -7.08
C ALA A 71 -8.77 5.59 -5.64
N PRO A 72 -8.63 6.88 -5.29
CA PRO A 72 -8.23 8.01 -6.11
C PRO A 72 -6.74 8.38 -6.01
N HIS A 73 -5.82 7.40 -5.85
CA HIS A 73 -4.37 7.65 -5.86
C HIS A 73 -3.87 8.07 -7.24
N GLY A 74 -2.87 8.95 -7.32
CA GLY A 74 -2.23 9.33 -8.59
C GLY A 74 -1.60 8.14 -9.34
N PRO A 75 -1.51 8.23 -10.66
CA PRO A 75 -1.83 9.36 -11.56
C PRO A 75 -3.33 9.65 -11.62
N MET A 76 -3.70 10.93 -11.75
CA MET A 76 -5.11 11.34 -11.76
C MET A 76 -5.71 11.08 -13.15
N HIS A 77 -6.22 9.88 -13.34
CA HIS A 77 -6.92 9.43 -14.54
C HIS A 77 -8.30 8.91 -14.15
N ALA A 78 -9.33 9.40 -14.79
CA ALA A 78 -10.72 8.99 -14.56
C ALA A 78 -11.43 8.76 -15.88
N PRO A 79 -12.51 7.96 -15.93
CA PRO A 79 -13.42 7.95 -17.04
C PRO A 79 -13.95 9.37 -17.32
N GLU A 80 -14.07 9.75 -18.59
CA GLU A 80 -14.45 11.10 -18.97
C GLU A 80 -15.84 11.48 -18.40
N GLU A 81 -16.79 10.58 -18.49
CA GLU A 81 -18.14 10.77 -17.93
C GLU A 81 -18.14 11.03 -16.41
N SER A 82 -17.17 10.47 -15.69
CA SER A 82 -17.03 10.67 -14.23
C SER A 82 -16.38 12.01 -13.89
N SER A 83 -15.49 12.52 -14.75
CA SER A 83 -14.75 13.79 -14.53
C SER A 83 -15.48 15.01 -15.10
N GLU A 84 -16.36 14.83 -16.09
CA GLU A 84 -17.10 15.91 -16.77
C GLU A 84 -17.86 16.85 -15.81
N PRO A 85 -18.54 16.39 -14.73
CA PRO A 85 -19.19 17.28 -13.79
C PRO A 85 -18.22 18.26 -13.07
N TYR A 86 -16.93 18.00 -13.12
CA TYR A 86 -15.89 18.76 -12.43
C TYR A 86 -14.95 19.50 -13.38
N LYS A 87 -15.33 19.65 -14.67
CA LYS A 87 -14.49 20.24 -15.73
C LYS A 87 -14.06 21.67 -15.48
N ASP A 88 -14.78 22.42 -14.64
CA ASP A 88 -14.42 23.79 -14.24
C ASP A 88 -13.19 23.84 -13.31
N GLN A 89 -12.79 22.71 -12.76
CA GLN A 89 -11.57 22.55 -12.00
C GLN A 89 -10.35 22.38 -12.92
N ASN A 90 -9.12 22.51 -12.39
CA ASN A 90 -7.96 22.07 -13.15
C ASN A 90 -8.04 20.55 -13.42
N VAL A 91 -7.43 20.09 -14.52
CA VAL A 91 -7.59 18.72 -15.03
C VAL A 91 -7.23 17.64 -13.99
N ASN A 92 -6.23 17.87 -13.13
CA ASN A 92 -5.86 16.89 -12.11
C ASN A 92 -6.91 16.79 -11.01
N LEU A 93 -7.49 17.91 -10.61
CA LEU A 93 -8.53 17.98 -9.59
C LEU A 93 -9.86 17.44 -10.13
N ALA A 94 -10.22 17.76 -11.36
CA ALA A 94 -11.39 17.18 -12.04
C ALA A 94 -11.30 15.66 -12.11
N ASN A 95 -10.15 15.12 -12.51
CA ASN A 95 -9.93 13.67 -12.54
C ASN A 95 -9.94 13.06 -11.13
N PHE A 96 -9.37 13.72 -10.13
CA PHE A 96 -9.43 13.26 -8.74
C PHE A 96 -10.88 13.10 -8.26
N PHE A 97 -11.72 14.09 -8.49
CA PHE A 97 -13.15 14.00 -8.13
C PHE A 97 -13.90 13.00 -9.00
N GLY A 98 -13.56 12.89 -10.29
CA GLY A 98 -14.08 11.87 -11.19
C GLY A 98 -13.77 10.46 -10.72
N MET A 99 -12.56 10.22 -10.20
CA MET A 99 -12.19 8.92 -9.61
C MET A 99 -13.04 8.61 -8.37
N ILE A 100 -13.32 9.60 -7.53
CA ILE A 100 -14.21 9.44 -6.36
C ILE A 100 -15.64 9.14 -6.79
N ALA A 101 -16.17 9.89 -7.77
CA ALA A 101 -17.51 9.66 -8.34
C ALA A 101 -17.63 8.25 -8.92
N ASN A 102 -16.61 7.78 -9.65
CA ASN A 102 -16.58 6.40 -10.15
C ASN A 102 -16.58 5.35 -9.04
N ILE A 103 -15.87 5.60 -7.93
CA ILE A 103 -15.92 4.70 -6.74
C ILE A 103 -17.35 4.66 -6.19
N ASP A 104 -17.98 5.81 -6.00
CA ASP A 104 -19.35 5.90 -5.47
C ASP A 104 -20.36 5.16 -6.36
N ASP A 105 -20.28 5.38 -7.68
CA ASP A 105 -21.09 4.66 -8.67
C ASP A 105 -20.90 3.14 -8.57
N ASN A 106 -19.68 2.67 -8.42
CA ASN A 106 -19.37 1.25 -8.28
C ASN A 106 -19.91 0.68 -6.95
N VAL A 107 -19.79 1.42 -5.85
CA VAL A 107 -20.39 1.06 -4.56
C VAL A 107 -21.93 0.95 -4.72
N GLY A 108 -22.55 1.93 -5.34
CA GLY A 108 -24.00 1.90 -5.62
C GLY A 108 -24.42 0.70 -6.49
N LYS A 109 -23.66 0.42 -7.58
CA LYS A 109 -23.90 -0.74 -8.44
C LYS A 109 -23.67 -2.07 -7.70
N PHE A 110 -22.71 -2.12 -6.79
CA PHE A 110 -22.42 -3.32 -6.01
C PHE A 110 -23.50 -3.59 -4.95
N ARG A 111 -23.99 -2.56 -4.27
CA ARG A 111 -25.13 -2.69 -3.35
C ARG A 111 -26.39 -3.19 -4.06
N ARG A 112 -26.76 -2.59 -5.22
CA ARG A 112 -27.88 -3.12 -6.04
C ARG A 112 -27.66 -4.56 -6.51
N PHE A 113 -26.43 -4.93 -6.80
CA PHE A 113 -26.08 -6.33 -7.12
C PHE A 113 -26.37 -7.25 -5.93
N LEU A 114 -25.98 -6.88 -4.71
CA LEU A 114 -26.28 -7.68 -3.50
C LEU A 114 -27.79 -7.80 -3.27
N ASP A 115 -28.56 -6.73 -3.49
CA ASP A 115 -30.03 -6.74 -3.39
C ASP A 115 -30.62 -7.74 -4.39
N ASN A 116 -30.24 -7.66 -5.66
CA ASN A 116 -30.72 -8.54 -6.73
C ASN A 116 -30.34 -10.02 -6.50
N GLU A 117 -29.25 -10.27 -5.82
CA GLU A 117 -28.81 -11.63 -5.44
C GLU A 117 -29.46 -12.10 -4.12
N GLY A 118 -30.24 -11.26 -3.42
CA GLY A 118 -30.84 -11.57 -2.12
C GLY A 118 -29.80 -11.76 -1.01
N LEU A 119 -28.69 -11.02 -1.06
CA LEU A 119 -27.57 -11.15 -0.13
C LEU A 119 -27.47 -9.98 0.86
N THR A 120 -28.15 -8.86 0.61
CA THR A 120 -28.02 -7.61 1.39
C THR A 120 -28.26 -7.83 2.87
N ASP A 121 -29.33 -8.53 3.24
CA ASP A 121 -29.72 -8.69 4.65
C ASP A 121 -28.65 -9.35 5.48
N ASN A 122 -27.95 -10.35 4.92
CA ASN A 122 -26.93 -11.11 5.62
C ASN A 122 -25.50 -10.80 5.11
N THR A 123 -25.24 -9.56 4.72
CA THR A 123 -23.92 -9.07 4.34
C THR A 123 -23.54 -7.87 5.19
N ILE A 124 -22.43 -7.97 5.93
CA ILE A 124 -21.80 -6.83 6.58
C ILE A 124 -21.07 -6.04 5.48
N PHE A 125 -21.58 -4.85 5.17
CA PHE A 125 -20.98 -3.95 4.19
C PHE A 125 -20.21 -2.83 4.89
N ILE A 126 -18.91 -2.76 4.65
CA ILE A 126 -18.03 -1.74 5.23
C ILE A 126 -17.44 -0.90 4.09
N PHE A 127 -17.51 0.42 4.23
CA PHE A 127 -16.82 1.37 3.36
C PHE A 127 -15.87 2.23 4.19
N THR A 128 -14.62 2.33 3.74
CA THR A 128 -13.61 3.15 4.40
C THR A 128 -12.49 3.54 3.43
N THR A 129 -11.56 4.40 3.87
CA THR A 129 -10.33 4.74 3.13
C THR A 129 -9.09 4.47 3.99
N ASP A 130 -7.93 4.26 3.37
CA ASP A 130 -6.67 3.91 4.05
C ASP A 130 -6.06 5.07 4.83
N ASN A 131 -6.27 6.31 4.38
CA ASN A 131 -5.70 7.54 4.94
C ASN A 131 -6.44 8.77 4.42
N GLY A 132 -6.11 9.94 4.98
CA GLY A 132 -6.65 11.21 4.52
C GLY A 132 -6.20 11.57 3.11
N THR A 133 -6.86 12.55 2.50
CA THR A 133 -6.58 12.97 1.13
C THR A 133 -5.26 13.73 0.98
N SER A 134 -4.64 13.65 -0.19
CA SER A 134 -3.54 14.55 -0.59
C SER A 134 -4.01 15.58 -1.63
N SER A 135 -4.76 15.11 -2.63
CA SER A 135 -5.40 15.97 -3.63
C SER A 135 -6.77 16.40 -3.09
N GLY A 136 -7.24 17.57 -3.45
CA GLY A 136 -8.53 18.07 -2.98
C GLY A 136 -8.59 18.59 -1.54
N ALA A 137 -7.58 18.37 -0.70
CA ALA A 137 -7.53 18.90 0.66
C ALA A 137 -7.66 20.43 0.73
N GLY A 138 -7.21 21.15 -0.30
CA GLY A 138 -7.35 22.59 -0.42
C GLY A 138 -8.75 23.05 -0.86
N VAL A 139 -9.60 22.13 -1.32
CA VAL A 139 -11.00 22.40 -1.69
C VAL A 139 -11.93 22.11 -0.52
N PHE A 140 -11.77 20.94 0.08
CA PHE A 140 -12.54 20.53 1.25
C PHE A 140 -11.77 19.50 2.07
N ASN A 141 -11.70 19.70 3.38
CA ASN A 141 -11.04 18.80 4.33
C ASN A 141 -11.79 18.74 5.68
N ASP A 142 -13.06 19.05 5.68
CA ASP A 142 -13.94 19.04 6.88
C ASP A 142 -13.38 19.84 8.07
N GLY A 143 -12.71 20.95 7.78
CA GLY A 143 -12.04 21.79 8.81
C GLY A 143 -10.81 21.14 9.46
N MET A 144 -10.46 19.92 9.11
CA MET A 144 -9.31 19.22 9.68
C MET A 144 -7.97 19.80 9.23
N ARG A 145 -7.03 19.90 10.16
CA ARG A 145 -5.63 20.26 9.86
C ARG A 145 -4.89 19.08 9.23
N GLY A 146 -4.00 19.39 8.28
CA GLY A 146 -3.13 18.40 7.65
C GLY A 146 -3.78 17.70 6.45
N LYS A 147 -3.08 16.70 5.94
CA LYS A 147 -3.45 15.88 4.78
C LYS A 147 -2.67 14.58 4.82
N LYS A 148 -2.87 13.65 3.87
CA LYS A 148 -2.14 12.38 3.76
C LYS A 148 -0.67 12.50 4.19
N GLY A 149 -0.24 11.64 5.11
CA GLY A 149 1.12 11.62 5.67
C GLY A 149 1.36 12.61 6.81
N SER A 150 0.33 13.37 7.21
CA SER A 150 0.38 14.26 8.38
C SER A 150 -0.05 13.51 9.65
N GLN A 151 0.53 13.91 10.78
CA GLN A 151 0.15 13.44 12.12
C GLN A 151 -1.09 14.16 12.68
N TYR A 152 -1.63 15.16 11.99
CA TYR A 152 -2.90 15.81 12.32
C TYR A 152 -4.09 15.05 11.72
N ASP A 153 -5.30 15.29 12.23
CA ASP A 153 -6.51 14.54 11.88
C ASP A 153 -6.76 14.43 10.38
N GLY A 154 -6.49 15.46 9.58
CA GLY A 154 -6.61 15.40 8.12
C GLY A 154 -5.69 14.39 7.43
N GLY A 155 -4.71 13.83 8.13
CA GLY A 155 -3.84 12.76 7.62
C GLY A 155 -4.36 11.35 7.86
N HIS A 156 -5.16 11.14 8.90
CA HIS A 156 -5.51 9.78 9.35
C HIS A 156 -6.95 9.60 9.81
N ARG A 157 -7.73 10.68 10.08
CA ARG A 157 -9.16 10.57 10.33
C ARG A 157 -9.88 10.39 9.00
N VAL A 158 -10.58 9.26 8.85
CA VAL A 158 -11.18 8.82 7.60
C VAL A 158 -12.64 8.40 7.82
N PRO A 159 -13.48 8.40 6.77
CA PRO A 159 -14.82 7.84 6.85
C PRO A 159 -14.73 6.33 7.15
N PHE A 160 -15.65 5.87 8.00
CA PHE A 160 -15.89 4.45 8.24
C PHE A 160 -17.40 4.23 8.38
N PHE A 161 -17.99 3.55 7.42
CA PHE A 161 -19.41 3.24 7.39
C PHE A 161 -19.62 1.75 7.46
N LEU A 162 -20.56 1.30 8.29
CA LEU A 162 -20.94 -0.10 8.44
C LEU A 162 -22.45 -0.24 8.29
N HIS A 163 -22.87 -1.23 7.50
CA HIS A 163 -24.28 -1.53 7.27
C HIS A 163 -24.47 -3.06 7.28
N TRP A 164 -25.43 -3.54 8.07
CA TRP A 164 -25.77 -4.97 8.17
C TRP A 164 -27.21 -5.15 8.69
N PRO A 165 -28.22 -5.28 7.80
CA PRO A 165 -29.63 -5.33 8.21
C PRO A 165 -29.98 -6.46 9.17
N LYS A 166 -29.48 -7.68 8.94
CA LYS A 166 -29.73 -8.83 9.83
C LYS A 166 -29.18 -8.62 11.25
N GLY A 167 -28.14 -7.80 11.40
CA GLY A 167 -27.60 -7.38 12.69
C GLY A 167 -28.21 -6.08 13.22
N GLU A 168 -29.33 -5.61 12.63
CA GLU A 168 -30.02 -4.36 13.00
C GLU A 168 -29.17 -3.09 12.80
N LEU A 169 -28.04 -3.19 12.07
CA LEU A 169 -27.13 -2.09 11.76
C LEU A 169 -27.52 -1.46 10.41
N THR A 170 -28.60 -0.71 10.39
CA THR A 170 -29.17 -0.14 9.15
C THR A 170 -28.77 1.30 8.90
N GLY A 171 -27.96 1.89 9.78
CA GLY A 171 -27.46 3.26 9.70
C GLY A 171 -28.37 4.28 10.40
N GLY A 172 -28.03 5.57 10.22
CA GLY A 172 -28.80 6.68 10.78
C GLY A 172 -28.32 7.12 12.17
N TYR A 173 -27.17 6.62 12.65
CA TYR A 173 -26.54 7.07 13.90
C TYR A 173 -25.01 7.06 13.80
N ASP A 174 -24.38 7.87 14.60
CA ASP A 174 -22.94 7.99 14.71
C ASP A 174 -22.41 7.29 15.96
N VAL A 175 -21.24 6.65 15.84
CA VAL A 175 -20.52 6.04 16.95
C VAL A 175 -19.38 6.99 17.36
N GLU A 176 -19.58 7.70 18.46
CA GLU A 176 -18.69 8.77 18.94
C GLU A 176 -17.33 8.30 19.53
N PRO A 177 -17.25 7.16 20.25
CA PRO A 177 -15.98 6.69 20.76
C PRO A 177 -14.94 6.45 19.67
N ILE A 178 -13.66 6.73 19.98
CA ILE A 178 -12.58 6.55 19.04
C ILE A 178 -12.38 5.07 18.68
N THR A 179 -12.30 4.80 17.37
CA THR A 179 -12.05 3.48 16.80
C THR A 179 -10.89 3.53 15.80
N SER A 180 -10.34 2.37 15.45
CA SER A 180 -9.24 2.28 14.49
C SER A 180 -9.31 0.96 13.71
N TYR A 181 -8.51 0.84 12.64
CA TYR A 181 -8.42 -0.39 11.83
C TYR A 181 -8.01 -1.64 12.61
N VAL A 182 -7.28 -1.47 13.71
CA VAL A 182 -6.93 -2.60 14.60
C VAL A 182 -8.18 -3.26 15.22
N ASP A 183 -9.32 -2.55 15.25
CA ASP A 183 -10.58 -3.02 15.80
C ASP A 183 -11.41 -3.83 14.81
N VAL A 184 -11.13 -3.73 13.50
CA VAL A 184 -11.97 -4.35 12.46
C VAL A 184 -12.00 -5.87 12.58
N VAL A 185 -10.83 -6.50 12.72
CA VAL A 185 -10.76 -7.98 12.80
C VAL A 185 -11.42 -8.51 14.07
N PRO A 186 -11.12 -8.01 15.29
CA PRO A 186 -11.85 -8.42 16.50
C PRO A 186 -13.37 -8.23 16.38
N THR A 187 -13.83 -7.13 15.78
CA THR A 187 -15.25 -6.87 15.58
C THR A 187 -15.88 -7.89 14.63
N LEU A 188 -15.24 -8.20 13.50
CA LEU A 188 -15.75 -9.20 12.56
C LEU A 188 -15.76 -10.62 13.16
N ILE A 189 -14.81 -10.95 14.02
CA ILE A 189 -14.81 -12.22 14.75
C ILE A 189 -16.08 -12.33 15.62
N ASP A 190 -16.40 -11.28 16.37
CA ASP A 190 -17.59 -11.28 17.23
C ASP A 190 -18.89 -11.23 16.41
N LEU A 191 -19.01 -10.30 15.43
CA LEU A 191 -20.23 -10.17 14.63
C LEU A 191 -20.55 -11.42 13.80
N CYS A 192 -19.54 -12.20 13.41
CA CYS A 192 -19.68 -13.40 12.60
C CYS A 192 -19.57 -14.71 13.41
N ASP A 193 -19.48 -14.64 14.73
CA ASP A 193 -19.30 -15.80 15.64
C ASP A 193 -18.15 -16.71 15.18
N LEU A 194 -16.99 -16.11 14.91
CA LEU A 194 -15.81 -16.82 14.42
C LEU A 194 -14.87 -17.17 15.59
N ASN A 195 -14.17 -18.29 15.46
CA ASN A 195 -13.11 -18.63 16.40
C ASN A 195 -11.86 -17.76 16.12
N PRO A 196 -11.34 -17.03 17.12
CA PRO A 196 -10.11 -16.28 16.95
C PRO A 196 -8.92 -17.23 16.68
N PRO A 197 -7.96 -16.82 15.86
CA PRO A 197 -6.78 -17.65 15.60
C PRO A 197 -5.95 -17.85 16.87
N THR A 198 -5.53 -19.09 17.10
CA THR A 198 -4.75 -19.45 18.29
C THR A 198 -3.39 -18.72 18.30
N GLY A 199 -3.03 -18.15 19.44
CA GLY A 199 -1.73 -17.49 19.64
C GLY A 199 -1.60 -16.09 19.04
N VAL A 200 -2.67 -15.52 18.50
CA VAL A 200 -2.71 -14.12 18.05
C VAL A 200 -3.25 -13.24 19.18
N LYS A 201 -2.47 -12.22 19.54
CA LYS A 201 -2.91 -11.13 20.40
C LYS A 201 -3.29 -9.95 19.50
N PHE A 202 -4.51 -9.47 19.63
CA PHE A 202 -4.96 -8.26 18.93
C PHE A 202 -4.63 -7.01 19.75
N ASP A 203 -4.16 -5.95 19.10
CA ASP A 203 -4.01 -4.62 19.71
C ASP A 203 -5.35 -3.88 19.74
N GLY A 204 -6.28 -4.25 18.89
CA GLY A 204 -7.64 -3.74 18.83
C GLY A 204 -8.59 -4.48 19.71
N VAL A 205 -9.79 -3.94 19.84
CA VAL A 205 -10.92 -4.51 20.57
C VAL A 205 -12.16 -4.58 19.68
N SER A 206 -13.08 -5.48 19.96
CA SER A 206 -14.37 -5.48 19.28
C SER A 206 -15.17 -4.24 19.63
N ILE A 207 -15.69 -3.56 18.61
CA ILE A 207 -16.62 -2.43 18.79
C ILE A 207 -18.09 -2.84 18.75
N GLN A 208 -18.39 -4.14 18.74
CA GLN A 208 -19.77 -4.65 18.77
C GLN A 208 -20.62 -3.99 19.86
N PRO A 209 -20.14 -3.79 21.12
CA PRO A 209 -20.96 -3.12 22.15
C PRO A 209 -21.38 -1.69 21.77
N LEU A 210 -20.55 -0.96 21.00
CA LEU A 210 -20.88 0.36 20.51
C LEU A 210 -21.91 0.30 19.38
N LEU A 211 -21.85 -0.73 18.54
CA LEU A 211 -22.78 -0.93 17.44
C LEU A 211 -24.18 -1.34 17.94
N ASP A 212 -24.25 -2.10 19.03
CA ASP A 212 -25.51 -2.50 19.67
C ASP A 212 -26.22 -1.35 20.42
N GLY A 213 -25.68 -0.13 20.33
CA GLY A 213 -26.21 1.03 21.07
C GLY A 213 -25.98 0.95 22.58
N LYS A 214 -25.28 -0.07 23.05
CA LYS A 214 -24.87 -0.24 24.45
C LYS A 214 -23.61 0.59 24.71
N ILE A 215 -23.72 1.91 24.51
CA ILE A 215 -22.68 2.85 24.93
C ILE A 215 -22.78 2.92 26.47
N ASP A 216 -22.31 1.87 27.13
CA ASP A 216 -22.20 1.85 28.57
C ASP A 216 -21.16 2.88 29.02
N ALA A 217 -21.40 3.43 30.22
CA ALA A 217 -20.44 4.27 30.93
C ALA A 217 -19.06 3.61 31.07
N ASP A 218 -18.95 2.33 30.77
CA ASP A 218 -17.77 1.48 30.90
C ASP A 218 -16.94 1.32 29.61
N TRP A 219 -17.31 1.95 28.46
CA TRP A 219 -16.41 1.94 27.30
C TRP A 219 -15.10 2.65 27.68
N PRO A 220 -13.95 1.97 27.59
CA PRO A 220 -12.70 2.50 28.09
C PRO A 220 -12.29 3.78 27.32
N ASP A 221 -11.83 4.80 28.07
CA ASP A 221 -11.15 5.96 27.49
C ASP A 221 -9.78 5.51 26.96
N ARG A 222 -9.81 4.80 25.83
CA ARG A 222 -8.64 4.19 25.20
C ARG A 222 -7.79 5.22 24.46
N MET A 223 -6.52 4.88 24.34
CA MET A 223 -5.58 5.65 23.55
C MET A 223 -5.12 4.84 22.34
N LEU A 224 -5.05 5.51 21.22
CA LEU A 224 -4.56 4.97 19.95
C LEU A 224 -3.36 5.80 19.48
N VAL A 225 -2.45 5.18 18.75
CA VAL A 225 -1.29 5.85 18.16
C VAL A 225 -1.38 5.82 16.66
N THR A 226 -1.08 6.95 16.02
CA THR A 226 -0.69 6.99 14.61
C THR A 226 0.75 7.47 14.52
N ASP A 227 1.53 6.85 13.64
CA ASP A 227 2.92 7.21 13.38
C ASP A 227 3.18 7.09 11.88
N SER A 228 3.58 8.20 11.24
CA SER A 228 3.75 8.27 9.79
C SER A 228 5.20 8.55 9.42
N GLN A 229 6.04 7.54 9.52
CA GLN A 229 7.45 7.63 9.18
C GLN A 229 7.80 6.72 8.00
N ARG A 230 8.67 7.20 7.12
CA ARG A 230 9.25 6.43 6.01
C ARG A 230 10.77 6.44 6.12
N VAL A 231 11.28 5.92 7.22
CA VAL A 231 12.70 5.88 7.57
C VAL A 231 13.09 4.46 7.95
N LYS A 232 14.37 4.13 7.73
CA LYS A 232 14.92 2.82 8.09
C LYS A 232 14.94 2.62 9.61
N ASP A 233 15.37 3.65 10.31
CA ASP A 233 15.49 3.64 11.77
C ASP A 233 14.44 4.61 12.33
N PRO A 234 13.33 4.12 12.92
CA PRO A 234 12.27 4.96 13.44
C PRO A 234 12.76 5.95 14.49
N ILE A 235 12.21 7.15 14.46
CA ILE A 235 12.58 8.25 15.37
C ILE A 235 11.41 8.52 16.30
N LYS A 236 11.64 8.38 17.61
CA LYS A 236 10.62 8.61 18.64
C LYS A 236 10.00 10.00 18.50
N TRP A 237 8.69 10.09 18.60
CA TRP A 237 7.89 11.33 18.50
C TRP A 237 7.95 12.04 17.14
N LYS A 238 8.47 11.45 16.10
CA LYS A 238 8.47 12.07 14.78
C LYS A 238 7.20 11.72 14.01
N SER A 239 6.47 12.73 13.58
CA SER A 239 5.24 12.57 12.77
C SER A 239 4.23 11.62 13.43
N SER A 240 4.04 11.74 14.73
CA SER A 240 3.22 10.87 15.55
C SER A 240 2.09 11.62 16.26
N ALA A 241 0.99 10.93 16.53
CA ALA A 241 -0.04 11.45 17.41
C ALA A 241 -0.58 10.33 18.32
N VAL A 242 -0.84 10.69 19.58
CA VAL A 242 -1.65 9.90 20.50
C VAL A 242 -3.06 10.47 20.51
N MET A 243 -4.05 9.61 20.46
CA MET A 243 -5.45 10.01 20.28
C MET A 243 -6.34 9.37 21.34
N THR A 244 -7.27 10.15 21.87
CA THR A 244 -8.45 9.69 22.60
C THR A 244 -9.71 10.22 21.90
N SER A 245 -10.90 9.90 22.38
CA SER A 245 -12.15 10.49 21.88
C SER A 245 -12.21 12.04 22.04
N GLN A 246 -11.40 12.61 22.94
CA GLN A 246 -11.42 14.05 23.25
C GLN A 246 -10.14 14.78 22.87
N TRP A 247 -8.99 14.10 22.88
CA TRP A 247 -7.67 14.73 22.80
C TRP A 247 -6.80 14.20 21.68
N ARG A 248 -5.94 15.06 21.17
CA ARG A 248 -4.83 14.73 20.26
C ARG A 248 -3.53 15.28 20.84
N LEU A 249 -2.57 14.42 21.15
CA LEU A 249 -1.20 14.82 21.47
C LEU A 249 -0.32 14.59 20.25
N VAL A 250 0.16 15.67 19.64
CA VAL A 250 0.93 15.66 18.40
C VAL A 250 2.42 15.85 18.69
N ASP A 251 3.26 14.98 18.12
CA ASP A 251 4.73 14.98 18.26
C ASP A 251 5.23 15.06 19.70
N GLY A 252 4.38 14.69 20.67
CA GLY A 252 4.67 14.82 22.11
C GLY A 252 4.82 16.26 22.60
N LYS A 253 4.31 17.24 21.88
CA LYS A 253 4.49 18.68 22.14
C LYS A 253 3.20 19.48 22.14
N GLU A 254 2.27 19.15 21.25
CA GLU A 254 1.05 19.94 21.06
C GLU A 254 -0.16 19.12 21.52
N LEU A 255 -1.04 19.72 22.34
CA LEU A 255 -2.25 19.07 22.83
C LEU A 255 -3.49 19.82 22.35
N TYR A 256 -4.43 19.11 21.74
CA TYR A 256 -5.65 19.69 21.18
C TYR A 256 -6.91 19.00 21.69
N ALA A 257 -7.93 19.79 22.06
CA ALA A 257 -9.26 19.29 22.41
C ALA A 257 -10.08 19.14 21.12
N ILE A 258 -10.06 17.95 20.51
CA ILE A 258 -10.48 17.75 19.11
C ILE A 258 -11.95 18.05 18.83
N LYS A 259 -12.86 17.88 19.81
CA LYS A 259 -14.28 18.21 19.62
C LYS A 259 -14.54 19.70 19.54
N GLN A 260 -13.74 20.51 20.25
CA GLN A 260 -13.85 21.98 20.29
C GLN A 260 -12.97 22.67 19.25
N ASP A 261 -11.88 22.01 18.86
CA ASP A 261 -10.88 22.52 17.92
C ASP A 261 -10.52 21.46 16.88
N PRO A 262 -11.43 21.10 15.95
CA PRO A 262 -11.16 20.12 14.90
C PRO A 262 -10.03 20.55 13.94
N GLY A 263 -9.77 21.87 13.86
CA GLY A 263 -8.67 22.46 13.10
C GLY A 263 -7.31 22.39 13.79
N GLN A 264 -7.25 21.92 15.03
CA GLN A 264 -6.02 21.77 15.81
C GLN A 264 -5.16 23.06 15.78
N THR A 265 -5.77 24.18 16.13
CA THR A 265 -5.18 25.53 16.07
C THR A 265 -4.77 26.07 17.43
N ASN A 266 -5.40 25.58 18.51
CA ASN A 266 -5.19 26.06 19.87
C ASN A 266 -4.47 25.00 20.72
N ASN A 267 -3.16 25.16 20.90
CA ASN A 267 -2.36 24.25 21.73
C ASN A 267 -2.65 24.45 23.21
N LEU A 268 -3.18 23.43 23.88
CA LEU A 268 -3.59 23.45 25.30
C LEU A 268 -2.61 22.66 26.19
N ALA A 269 -1.40 22.34 25.77
CA ALA A 269 -0.44 21.54 26.51
C ALA A 269 -0.14 22.10 27.90
N ASP A 270 0.16 23.40 27.99
CA ASP A 270 0.49 24.06 29.25
C ASP A 270 -0.72 24.21 30.20
N GLN A 271 -1.92 24.24 29.63
CA GLN A 271 -3.17 24.39 30.39
C GLN A 271 -3.70 23.05 30.93
N ASN A 272 -3.26 21.93 30.36
CA ASN A 272 -3.74 20.58 30.69
C ASN A 272 -2.60 19.59 30.98
N PRO A 273 -1.68 19.89 31.92
CA PRO A 273 -0.47 19.08 32.11
C PRO A 273 -0.76 17.62 32.54
N LYS A 274 -1.88 17.36 33.22
CA LYS A 274 -2.28 15.98 33.60
C LYS A 274 -2.62 15.13 32.37
N VAL A 275 -3.42 15.67 31.45
CA VAL A 275 -3.79 14.99 30.20
C VAL A 275 -2.56 14.79 29.32
N PHE A 276 -1.79 15.86 29.15
CA PHE A 276 -0.54 15.85 28.39
C PHE A 276 0.42 14.74 28.87
N ASN A 277 0.70 14.69 30.18
CA ASN A 277 1.61 13.71 30.74
C ASN A 277 1.05 12.28 30.63
N ARG A 278 -0.27 12.06 30.82
CA ARG A 278 -0.91 10.77 30.66
C ARG A 278 -0.71 10.24 29.23
N MET A 279 -0.95 11.06 28.23
CA MET A 279 -0.82 10.68 26.83
C MET A 279 0.65 10.47 26.43
N ARG A 280 1.57 11.29 26.95
CA ARG A 280 3.01 11.05 26.75
C ARG A 280 3.45 9.72 27.33
N ASN A 281 3.08 9.42 28.57
CA ASN A 281 3.46 8.18 29.23
C ASN A 281 2.93 6.95 28.48
N PHE A 282 1.72 7.04 27.91
CA PHE A 282 1.18 5.99 27.07
C PHE A 282 2.06 5.75 25.84
N TYR A 283 2.45 6.80 25.10
CA TYR A 283 3.33 6.68 23.94
C TYR A 283 4.70 6.11 24.32
N GLU A 284 5.28 6.55 25.45
CA GLU A 284 6.57 6.01 25.91
C GLU A 284 6.50 4.51 26.17
N SER A 285 5.42 4.01 26.77
CA SER A 285 5.20 2.58 26.98
C SER A 285 5.03 1.84 25.65
N TRP A 286 4.18 2.36 24.76
CA TRP A 286 3.95 1.79 23.43
C TRP A 286 5.24 1.74 22.61
N TRP A 287 6.06 2.81 22.64
CA TRP A 287 7.34 2.83 21.93
C TRP A 287 8.32 1.80 22.51
N SER A 288 8.37 1.67 23.83
CA SER A 288 9.26 0.72 24.51
C SER A 288 8.94 -0.74 24.17
N GLU A 289 7.69 -1.07 23.88
CA GLU A 289 7.30 -2.41 23.41
C GLU A 289 7.79 -2.67 21.97
N LEU A 290 7.78 -1.64 21.13
CA LEU A 290 8.13 -1.78 19.70
C LEU A 290 9.64 -1.69 19.44
N GLU A 291 10.35 -0.82 20.16
CA GLU A 291 11.77 -0.50 19.91
C GLU A 291 12.67 -1.74 19.80
N PRO A 292 12.53 -2.80 20.63
CA PRO A 292 13.33 -4.02 20.46
C PRO A 292 13.11 -4.74 19.12
N THR A 293 11.99 -4.49 18.43
CA THR A 293 11.66 -5.12 17.16
C THR A 293 12.26 -4.40 15.95
N PHE A 294 12.73 -3.17 16.09
CA PHE A 294 13.21 -2.34 14.97
C PHE A 294 14.44 -2.93 14.28
N SER A 295 15.26 -3.70 15.00
CA SER A 295 16.38 -4.45 14.42
C SER A 295 15.96 -5.68 13.60
N ASN A 296 14.71 -6.12 13.71
CA ASN A 296 14.18 -7.28 13.01
C ASN A 296 13.78 -6.93 11.58
N ALA A 297 14.77 -6.68 10.74
CA ALA A 297 14.48 -6.39 9.33
C ALA A 297 13.75 -7.57 8.66
N THR A 298 12.62 -7.28 8.03
CA THR A 298 11.92 -8.24 7.18
C THR A 298 12.83 -8.63 6.02
N ALA A 299 12.85 -9.91 5.67
CA ALA A 299 13.64 -10.44 4.58
C ALA A 299 12.76 -11.16 3.56
N ILE A 300 13.11 -11.02 2.28
CA ILE A 300 12.45 -11.73 1.18
C ILE A 300 13.03 -13.14 1.12
N TYR A 301 12.18 -14.16 1.12
CA TYR A 301 12.63 -15.53 1.03
C TYR A 301 13.11 -15.88 -0.38
N LEU A 302 14.30 -16.48 -0.50
CA LEU A 302 14.84 -16.99 -1.75
C LEU A 302 14.78 -18.52 -1.76
N GLY A 303 14.23 -19.09 -2.84
CA GLY A 303 14.14 -20.53 -3.04
C GLY A 303 13.14 -21.25 -2.14
N HIS A 304 12.14 -20.54 -1.62
CA HIS A 304 11.01 -21.16 -0.94
C HIS A 304 10.11 -21.84 -1.97
N PRO A 305 9.61 -23.08 -1.75
CA PRO A 305 8.84 -23.82 -2.75
C PRO A 305 7.57 -23.11 -3.28
N LYS A 306 6.98 -22.22 -2.48
CA LYS A 306 5.80 -21.42 -2.88
C LYS A 306 6.14 -20.14 -3.66
N ASP A 307 7.42 -19.78 -3.74
CA ASP A 307 7.89 -18.55 -4.39
C ASP A 307 9.28 -18.79 -5.01
N ASN A 308 9.31 -19.62 -6.06
CA ASN A 308 10.54 -19.98 -6.78
C ASN A 308 10.23 -20.12 -8.27
N PRO A 309 10.62 -19.14 -9.10
CA PRO A 309 11.55 -18.03 -8.80
C PRO A 309 10.95 -16.92 -7.93
N ALA A 310 11.75 -16.37 -7.00
CA ALA A 310 11.40 -15.14 -6.31
C ALA A 310 11.69 -13.92 -7.20
N ARG A 311 10.70 -13.03 -7.37
CA ARG A 311 10.83 -11.76 -8.10
C ARG A 311 11.12 -10.63 -7.12
N LEU A 312 12.31 -10.05 -7.16
CA LEU A 312 12.71 -8.90 -6.36
C LEU A 312 12.64 -7.64 -7.20
N THR A 313 12.16 -6.55 -6.62
CA THR A 313 12.08 -5.26 -7.29
C THR A 313 12.75 -4.17 -6.45
N SER A 314 13.13 -3.06 -7.08
CA SER A 314 13.70 -1.91 -6.37
C SER A 314 12.75 -1.25 -5.38
N HIS A 315 11.46 -1.59 -5.40
CA HIS A 315 10.49 -1.14 -4.40
C HIS A 315 10.90 -1.52 -2.97
N ASP A 316 11.54 -2.67 -2.80
CA ASP A 316 11.95 -3.23 -1.52
C ASP A 316 13.41 -2.91 -1.15
N TRP A 317 14.07 -2.02 -1.89
CA TRP A 317 15.43 -1.63 -1.58
C TRP A 317 15.52 -0.82 -0.29
N ILE A 318 16.52 -1.17 0.49
CA ILE A 318 17.05 -0.31 1.53
C ILE A 318 18.17 0.52 0.91
N THR A 319 18.03 1.83 0.93
CA THR A 319 18.95 2.79 0.30
C THR A 319 19.20 4.00 1.20
N THR A 320 20.27 4.74 0.96
CA THR A 320 20.59 6.00 1.65
C THR A 320 19.84 7.21 1.09
N GLY A 321 19.14 7.05 -0.03
CA GLY A 321 18.34 8.09 -0.68
C GLY A 321 16.90 7.67 -0.84
N SER A 322 16.22 8.22 -1.84
CA SER A 322 14.85 7.83 -2.17
C SER A 322 14.85 6.52 -2.95
N THR A 323 14.12 5.55 -2.45
CA THR A 323 13.91 4.27 -3.14
C THR A 323 13.27 4.51 -4.52
N PRO A 324 13.76 3.90 -5.60
CA PRO A 324 13.14 4.00 -6.93
C PRO A 324 11.91 3.07 -7.01
N TRP A 325 10.86 3.44 -6.31
CA TRP A 325 9.64 2.66 -6.16
C TRP A 325 8.67 2.72 -7.35
N ASN A 326 8.86 3.68 -8.27
CA ASN A 326 7.99 3.87 -9.43
C ASN A 326 8.75 3.57 -10.72
N GLN A 327 8.09 2.97 -11.71
CA GLN A 327 8.64 2.64 -13.02
C GLN A 327 9.19 3.87 -13.76
N SER A 328 8.67 5.08 -13.48
CA SER A 328 9.22 6.33 -14.04
C SER A 328 10.66 6.62 -13.58
N HIS A 329 11.07 6.13 -12.39
CA HIS A 329 12.46 6.25 -11.93
C HIS A 329 13.40 5.39 -12.76
N ILE A 330 12.96 4.19 -13.16
CA ILE A 330 13.71 3.30 -14.04
C ILE A 330 13.85 3.90 -15.43
N ARG A 331 12.75 4.46 -15.97
CA ARG A 331 12.73 5.13 -17.29
C ARG A 331 13.74 6.28 -17.34
N ARG A 332 13.82 7.11 -16.31
CA ARG A 332 14.73 8.25 -16.23
C ARG A 332 16.21 7.88 -16.00
N ALA A 333 16.52 6.60 -15.79
CA ALA A 333 17.88 6.14 -15.49
C ALA A 333 18.55 6.98 -14.38
N VAL A 334 17.81 7.26 -13.29
CA VAL A 334 18.28 8.14 -12.20
C VAL A 334 19.63 7.66 -11.69
N THR A 335 20.60 8.58 -11.55
CA THR A 335 21.92 8.35 -10.97
C THR A 335 22.04 9.01 -9.59
N GLY A 336 23.03 8.63 -8.81
CA GLY A 336 23.32 9.24 -7.50
C GLY A 336 22.66 8.54 -6.32
N LYS A 337 22.54 9.24 -5.19
CA LYS A 337 21.98 8.67 -3.95
C LYS A 337 20.55 8.21 -4.16
N GLY A 338 20.27 6.95 -3.84
CA GLY A 338 18.96 6.31 -3.99
C GLY A 338 18.80 5.49 -5.28
N ASN A 339 19.72 5.61 -6.24
CA ASN A 339 19.71 4.77 -7.45
C ASN A 339 20.30 3.37 -7.21
N THR A 340 20.90 3.15 -6.07
CA THR A 340 21.48 1.87 -5.65
C THR A 340 20.97 1.54 -4.25
N GLY A 341 20.75 0.26 -4.00
CA GLY A 341 20.28 -0.25 -2.74
C GLY A 341 20.59 -1.72 -2.57
N PHE A 342 20.09 -2.31 -1.51
CA PHE A 342 20.18 -3.74 -1.28
C PHE A 342 18.84 -4.28 -0.80
N TRP A 343 18.57 -5.54 -1.06
CA TRP A 343 17.48 -6.30 -0.47
C TRP A 343 17.95 -7.05 0.76
N ASN A 344 17.19 -7.03 1.83
CA ASN A 344 17.33 -8.02 2.89
C ASN A 344 16.68 -9.32 2.41
N VAL A 345 17.44 -10.38 2.35
CA VAL A 345 16.99 -11.68 1.86
C VAL A 345 17.25 -12.80 2.85
N GLN A 346 16.41 -13.80 2.82
CA GLN A 346 16.53 -15.04 3.60
C GLN A 346 16.67 -16.21 2.63
N VAL A 347 17.84 -16.77 2.51
CA VAL A 347 18.06 -18.03 1.77
C VAL A 347 17.37 -19.15 2.53
N HIS A 348 16.31 -19.74 1.95
CA HIS A 348 15.47 -20.74 2.61
C HIS A 348 16.24 -22.03 2.87
N GLN A 349 16.98 -22.49 1.89
CA GLN A 349 17.82 -23.69 1.98
C GLN A 349 19.15 -23.48 1.26
N ALA A 350 20.22 -24.02 1.79
CA ALA A 350 21.50 -24.02 1.10
C ALA A 350 21.40 -24.72 -0.27
N GLY A 351 22.17 -24.25 -1.25
CA GLY A 351 22.18 -24.84 -2.60
C GLY A 351 22.71 -23.90 -3.67
N THR A 352 22.56 -24.34 -4.92
CA THR A 352 22.92 -23.54 -6.10
C THR A 352 21.71 -22.69 -6.52
N TYR A 353 21.96 -21.41 -6.70
CA TYR A 353 20.97 -20.43 -7.12
C TYR A 353 21.38 -19.80 -8.44
N GLN A 354 20.41 -19.63 -9.32
CA GLN A 354 20.52 -18.77 -10.49
C GLN A 354 19.89 -17.43 -10.18
N ILE A 355 20.66 -16.35 -10.38
CA ILE A 355 20.21 -14.96 -10.17
C ILE A 355 20.33 -14.23 -11.49
N ARG A 356 19.18 -13.80 -12.04
CA ARG A 356 19.07 -13.04 -13.29
C ARG A 356 18.86 -11.58 -12.94
N LEU A 357 19.79 -10.74 -13.32
CA LEU A 357 19.74 -9.29 -13.09
C LEU A 357 19.21 -8.58 -14.32
N ARG A 358 18.21 -7.71 -14.13
CA ARG A 358 17.58 -6.95 -15.21
C ARG A 358 17.41 -5.48 -14.80
N ARG A 359 17.53 -4.59 -15.77
CA ARG A 359 17.10 -3.20 -15.60
C ARG A 359 15.58 -3.06 -15.73
N TRP A 360 15.02 -3.69 -16.75
CA TRP A 360 13.61 -3.73 -17.08
C TRP A 360 13.01 -5.08 -16.65
N PRO A 361 11.74 -5.14 -16.27
CA PRO A 361 11.16 -6.42 -15.89
C PRO A 361 11.06 -7.37 -17.09
N GLU A 362 10.86 -8.65 -16.80
CA GLU A 362 10.91 -9.73 -17.79
C GLU A 362 9.84 -9.55 -18.87
N GLU A 363 8.62 -9.15 -18.46
CA GLU A 363 7.48 -8.93 -19.34
C GLU A 363 7.66 -7.79 -20.35
N SER A 364 8.60 -6.88 -20.11
CA SER A 364 8.91 -5.80 -21.07
C SER A 364 9.72 -6.25 -22.28
N ASP A 365 10.42 -7.35 -22.16
CA ASP A 365 11.35 -7.93 -23.15
C ASP A 365 12.46 -6.98 -23.63
N LEU A 366 12.80 -5.95 -22.85
CA LEU A 366 13.74 -4.88 -23.20
C LEU A 366 15.18 -5.23 -22.86
N ALA A 367 16.12 -4.77 -23.69
CA ALA A 367 17.55 -4.85 -23.40
C ALA A 367 17.92 -3.87 -22.27
N ILE A 368 18.97 -4.22 -21.49
CA ILE A 368 19.47 -3.42 -20.36
C ILE A 368 19.78 -1.97 -20.79
N ASN A 369 20.32 -1.81 -21.98
CA ASN A 369 20.73 -0.50 -22.54
C ASN A 369 19.58 0.23 -23.26
N ALA A 370 18.38 -0.33 -23.36
CA ALA A 370 17.29 0.25 -24.15
C ALA A 370 16.87 1.64 -23.67
N SER A 371 16.53 2.49 -24.63
CA SER A 371 15.72 3.69 -24.47
C SER A 371 14.25 3.38 -24.79
N LEU A 372 13.34 4.24 -24.34
CA LEU A 372 11.90 4.09 -24.59
C LEU A 372 11.29 5.40 -25.03
N GLU A 373 10.36 5.34 -25.95
CA GLU A 373 9.51 6.48 -26.30
C GLU A 373 8.58 6.86 -25.13
N PRO A 374 8.07 8.09 -25.09
CA PRO A 374 7.00 8.47 -24.18
C PRO A 374 5.81 7.49 -24.27
N GLY A 375 5.12 7.28 -23.17
CA GLY A 375 3.92 6.45 -23.14
C GLY A 375 2.76 7.05 -23.94
N ALA A 376 1.86 6.20 -24.42
CA ALA A 376 0.64 6.63 -25.10
C ALA A 376 -0.29 7.45 -24.18
N SER A 377 -1.12 8.29 -24.78
CA SER A 377 -2.20 8.97 -24.05
C SER A 377 -3.25 7.96 -23.62
N VAL A 378 -3.85 8.21 -22.45
CA VAL A 378 -4.98 7.44 -21.94
C VAL A 378 -6.27 8.25 -22.06
N PRO A 379 -7.46 7.64 -22.11
CA PRO A 379 -8.72 8.34 -22.20
C PRO A 379 -8.88 9.44 -21.13
N GLY A 380 -9.35 10.63 -21.53
CA GLY A 380 -9.62 11.75 -20.61
C GLY A 380 -8.38 12.40 -19.97
N ALA A 381 -7.15 11.98 -20.34
CA ALA A 381 -5.96 12.48 -19.69
C ALA A 381 -4.77 12.62 -20.62
N LYS A 382 -3.71 13.33 -20.15
CA LYS A 382 -2.40 13.36 -20.78
C LYS A 382 -1.78 11.97 -20.80
N ALA A 383 -0.73 11.81 -21.63
CA ALA A 383 0.05 10.57 -21.61
C ALA A 383 0.42 10.17 -20.16
N TYR A 384 0.23 8.90 -19.84
CA TYR A 384 0.54 8.37 -18.52
C TYR A 384 2.02 8.52 -18.18
N ARG A 385 2.88 8.35 -19.18
CA ARG A 385 4.33 8.51 -19.06
C ARG A 385 4.83 9.49 -20.11
N THR A 386 4.89 10.76 -19.72
CA THR A 386 5.24 11.86 -20.61
C THR A 386 6.73 11.91 -20.94
N ALA A 387 7.60 11.30 -20.12
CA ALA A 387 9.04 11.30 -20.32
C ALA A 387 9.50 10.07 -21.10
N ALA A 388 10.37 10.29 -22.09
CA ALA A 388 11.10 9.21 -22.75
C ALA A 388 11.95 8.43 -21.75
N GLY A 389 12.13 7.14 -21.98
CA GLY A 389 13.04 6.29 -21.22
C GLY A 389 14.48 6.46 -21.71
N GLN A 390 15.38 6.88 -20.82
CA GLN A 390 16.80 7.08 -21.16
C GLN A 390 17.51 5.75 -21.29
N GLY A 391 18.35 5.61 -22.34
CA GLY A 391 19.29 4.51 -22.47
C GLY A 391 20.45 4.61 -21.46
N ILE A 392 21.08 3.49 -21.15
CA ILE A 392 22.31 3.43 -20.38
C ILE A 392 23.33 2.56 -21.15
N ASN A 393 24.61 2.73 -20.88
CA ASN A 393 25.68 1.97 -21.55
C ASN A 393 26.56 1.21 -20.55
N PRO A 394 26.00 0.25 -19.81
CA PRO A 394 26.83 -0.54 -18.89
C PRO A 394 27.69 -1.54 -19.68
N ASN A 395 28.89 -1.77 -19.15
CA ASN A 395 29.79 -2.81 -19.65
C ASN A 395 29.99 -3.95 -18.64
N GLN A 396 29.56 -3.76 -17.39
CA GLN A 396 29.61 -4.77 -16.34
C GLN A 396 28.33 -4.81 -15.52
N ALA A 397 28.00 -6.00 -15.01
CA ALA A 397 27.02 -6.24 -13.95
C ALA A 397 27.73 -6.77 -12.72
N SER A 398 27.45 -6.20 -11.54
CA SER A 398 27.99 -6.62 -10.26
C SER A 398 26.88 -7.17 -9.37
N LEU A 399 27.14 -8.31 -8.73
CA LEU A 399 26.27 -8.96 -7.75
C LEU A 399 27.03 -9.22 -6.46
N LYS A 400 26.49 -8.73 -5.33
CA LYS A 400 27.03 -9.02 -3.98
C LYS A 400 25.95 -9.74 -3.16
N ILE A 401 26.28 -10.94 -2.67
CA ILE A 401 25.37 -11.73 -1.82
C ILE A 401 26.16 -12.71 -0.95
N ALA A 402 25.78 -12.86 0.30
CA ALA A 402 26.39 -13.81 1.26
C ALA A 402 27.93 -13.71 1.32
N GLY A 403 28.47 -12.50 1.32
CA GLY A 403 29.91 -12.23 1.37
C GLY A 403 30.66 -12.51 0.05
N GLN A 404 29.97 -12.94 -0.98
CA GLN A 404 30.55 -13.14 -2.32
C GLN A 404 30.30 -11.91 -3.18
N GLU A 405 31.30 -11.53 -3.97
CA GLU A 405 31.22 -10.45 -4.94
C GLU A 405 31.63 -10.99 -6.31
N MET A 406 30.78 -10.78 -7.31
CA MET A 406 30.91 -11.32 -8.65
C MET A 406 30.61 -10.25 -9.68
N GLU A 407 31.36 -10.28 -10.77
CA GLU A 407 31.16 -9.39 -11.91
C GLU A 407 31.06 -10.19 -13.19
N LYS A 408 30.26 -9.71 -14.12
CA LYS A 408 30.12 -10.23 -15.48
C LYS A 408 30.00 -9.11 -16.48
N GLU A 409 30.51 -9.34 -17.69
CA GLU A 409 30.36 -8.46 -18.83
C GLU A 409 28.87 -8.29 -19.19
N VAL A 410 28.51 -7.08 -19.58
CA VAL A 410 27.22 -6.73 -20.22
C VAL A 410 27.48 -6.37 -21.66
N LYS A 411 26.87 -7.10 -22.58
CA LYS A 411 26.98 -6.86 -24.01
C LYS A 411 25.80 -6.01 -24.52
N PRO A 412 25.99 -5.21 -25.55
CA PRO A 412 24.88 -4.53 -26.22
C PRO A 412 23.79 -5.51 -26.64
N GLY A 413 22.53 -5.23 -26.25
CA GLY A 413 21.40 -6.10 -26.54
C GLY A 413 21.08 -7.15 -25.48
N ASP A 414 21.95 -7.34 -24.47
CA ASP A 414 21.63 -8.22 -23.35
C ASP A 414 20.41 -7.71 -22.60
N LYS A 415 19.45 -8.61 -22.38
CA LYS A 415 18.23 -8.32 -21.61
C LYS A 415 18.44 -8.59 -20.12
N GLU A 416 19.36 -9.50 -19.79
CA GLU A 416 19.70 -9.92 -18.44
C GLU A 416 21.14 -10.39 -18.33
N VAL A 417 21.67 -10.38 -17.09
CA VAL A 417 22.95 -11.01 -16.76
C VAL A 417 22.70 -12.09 -15.72
N ILE A 418 23.16 -13.31 -16.01
CA ILE A 418 22.87 -14.50 -15.21
C ILE A 418 24.08 -14.87 -14.36
N PHE A 419 23.89 -14.95 -13.05
CA PHE A 419 24.87 -15.46 -12.09
C PHE A 419 24.42 -16.82 -11.55
N GLU A 420 25.36 -17.75 -11.40
CA GLU A 420 25.18 -18.97 -10.63
C GLU A 420 26.03 -18.89 -9.37
N VAL A 421 25.41 -19.09 -8.23
CA VAL A 421 26.07 -18.92 -6.94
C VAL A 421 25.62 -19.99 -5.95
N LYS A 422 26.55 -20.54 -5.18
CA LYS A 422 26.25 -21.42 -4.05
C LYS A 422 26.00 -20.56 -2.82
N LEU A 423 24.80 -20.65 -2.25
CA LEU A 423 24.41 -19.87 -1.09
C LEU A 423 24.19 -20.79 0.12
N PRO A 424 24.71 -20.39 1.30
CA PRO A 424 24.31 -21.01 2.56
C PRO A 424 22.87 -20.59 2.93
N ALA A 425 22.18 -21.38 3.73
CA ALA A 425 20.89 -20.97 4.31
C ALA A 425 21.11 -19.84 5.33
N GLY A 426 20.13 -18.93 5.43
CA GLY A 426 20.17 -17.86 6.43
C GLY A 426 19.91 -16.47 5.86
N LYS A 427 19.87 -15.47 6.75
CA LYS A 427 19.70 -14.06 6.40
C LYS A 427 20.96 -13.46 5.82
N THR A 428 20.81 -12.67 4.77
CA THR A 428 21.91 -11.92 4.15
C THR A 428 21.40 -10.69 3.42
N ARG A 429 22.30 -9.89 2.87
CA ARG A 429 21.97 -8.79 1.96
C ARG A 429 22.35 -9.14 0.54
N MET A 430 21.54 -8.71 -0.41
CA MET A 430 21.83 -8.80 -1.84
C MET A 430 21.84 -7.42 -2.45
N SER A 431 22.88 -7.05 -3.18
CA SER A 431 22.92 -5.85 -4.01
C SER A 431 23.34 -6.19 -5.43
N ALA A 432 22.78 -5.46 -6.39
CA ALA A 432 22.99 -5.71 -7.81
C ALA A 432 23.03 -4.39 -8.58
N LEU A 433 24.07 -4.24 -9.41
CA LEU A 433 24.35 -3.00 -10.13
C LEU A 433 24.73 -3.28 -11.58
N PHE A 434 24.49 -2.29 -12.44
CA PHE A 434 25.09 -2.15 -13.76
C PHE A 434 26.08 -1.01 -13.72
N LEU A 435 27.31 -1.25 -14.19
CA LEU A 435 28.45 -0.33 -14.16
C LEU A 435 28.81 0.06 -15.57
N SER A 436 29.00 1.35 -15.81
CA SER A 436 29.48 1.88 -17.08
C SER A 436 30.98 2.22 -17.01
N ALA A 437 31.67 2.22 -18.14
CA ALA A 437 33.12 2.49 -18.22
C ALA A 437 33.48 3.90 -17.72
N ASP A 438 32.57 4.85 -17.73
CA ASP A 438 32.74 6.20 -17.20
C ASP A 438 32.53 6.29 -15.66
N GLY A 439 32.33 5.15 -15.00
CA GLY A 439 32.12 5.05 -13.56
C GLY A 439 30.67 5.30 -13.11
N GLN A 440 29.72 5.51 -14.02
CA GLN A 440 28.31 5.61 -13.65
C GLN A 440 27.79 4.26 -13.17
N GLN A 441 26.94 4.31 -12.12
CA GLN A 441 26.30 3.15 -11.53
C GLN A 441 24.78 3.27 -11.66
N HIS A 442 24.19 2.20 -12.15
CA HIS A 442 22.74 2.04 -12.24
C HIS A 442 22.31 0.78 -11.50
N GLY A 443 21.19 0.83 -10.83
CA GLY A 443 20.66 -0.35 -10.17
C GLY A 443 20.17 -1.41 -11.17
N ALA A 444 20.39 -2.67 -10.85
CA ALA A 444 19.58 -3.74 -11.44
C ALA A 444 18.25 -3.78 -10.69
N TYR A 445 17.28 -3.02 -11.19
CA TYR A 445 15.99 -2.77 -10.49
C TYR A 445 15.13 -4.02 -10.31
N TYR A 446 15.40 -5.06 -11.07
CA TYR A 446 14.74 -6.36 -11.01
C TYR A 446 15.77 -7.47 -10.87
N ALA A 447 15.50 -8.41 -9.97
CA ALA A 447 16.25 -9.64 -9.85
C ALA A 447 15.27 -10.84 -9.74
N TYR A 448 15.54 -11.87 -10.52
CA TYR A 448 14.78 -13.13 -10.48
C TYR A 448 15.69 -14.22 -9.93
N VAL A 449 15.33 -14.77 -8.79
CA VAL A 449 16.18 -15.71 -8.06
C VAL A 449 15.53 -17.08 -8.03
N THR A 450 16.18 -18.04 -8.66
CA THR A 450 15.73 -19.43 -8.76
C THR A 450 16.69 -20.37 -8.04
N LYS A 451 16.19 -21.11 -7.05
CA LYS A 451 16.93 -22.25 -6.51
C LYS A 451 16.91 -23.39 -7.54
N LYS A 452 18.07 -23.84 -7.99
CA LYS A 452 18.17 -25.00 -8.89
C LYS A 452 17.79 -26.29 -8.15
N LYS A 453 17.15 -27.19 -8.85
CA LYS A 453 16.99 -28.58 -8.37
C LYS A 453 18.35 -29.24 -8.40
N ASN A 454 18.72 -29.90 -7.33
CA ASN A 454 19.92 -30.74 -7.29
C ASN A 454 19.75 -31.93 -8.20
#